data_cf1ac75b299c8b030a23edde204cfaa3
#
_entry.id   cf1ac75b299c8b030a23edde204cfaa3
#
_cell.length_a   1.000
_cell.length_b   1.000
_cell.length_c   1.000
_cell.angle_alpha   90.00
_cell.angle_beta   90.00
_cell.angle_gamma   90.00
#
_symmetry.space_group_name_H-M   'P 1'
#
loop_
_entity.id
_entity.type
_entity.pdbx_description
1 polymer ?
#
loop_
_entity_poly.entity_id
_entity_poly.type
_entity_poly.pdbx_seq_one_letter_code
_entity_poly.pdbx_strand_id
1 'polypeptide(L)'
;MDATGRRGENAAALWLERRGHSILSRNWRGGRVELDIVSLDPEGIHFVEVKSRTAPVMADPAVNVNSAKRQHLVAAARKWLKGNPAFGDLEIFFDIITVIFDHTDTHINYYRQAFIPTYA
;
A
#
# COMPACT_ATOMS: atom_id res chain seq x y z
N MET A 1 13.10 -7.12 -3.83
CA MET A 1 11.83 -7.11 -4.60
C MET A 1 12.11 -7.71 -5.97
N ASP A 2 11.31 -8.66 -6.41
CA ASP A 2 11.45 -9.23 -7.74
C ASP A 2 10.92 -8.31 -8.84
N ALA A 3 11.06 -8.71 -10.10
CA ALA A 3 10.64 -7.87 -11.23
C ALA A 3 9.12 -7.63 -11.24
N THR A 4 8.31 -8.62 -10.87
CA THR A 4 6.85 -8.50 -10.82
C THR A 4 6.43 -7.54 -9.70
N GLY A 5 7.04 -7.64 -8.53
CA GLY A 5 6.78 -6.75 -7.41
C GLY A 5 7.13 -5.30 -7.75
N ARG A 6 8.27 -5.08 -8.40
CA ARG A 6 8.70 -3.73 -8.80
C ARG A 6 7.78 -3.11 -9.85
N ARG A 7 7.39 -3.89 -10.85
CA ARG A 7 6.44 -3.46 -11.87
C ARG A 7 5.07 -3.14 -11.27
N GLY A 8 4.61 -3.96 -10.34
CA GLY A 8 3.33 -3.75 -9.66
C GLY A 8 3.34 -2.47 -8.84
N GLU A 9 4.41 -2.22 -8.10
CA GLU A 9 4.53 -1.00 -7.31
C GLU A 9 4.58 0.24 -8.20
N ASN A 10 5.32 0.17 -9.32
CA ASN A 10 5.34 1.27 -10.30
C ASN A 10 3.94 1.56 -10.86
N ALA A 11 3.21 0.50 -11.23
CA ALA A 11 1.84 0.64 -11.74
C ALA A 11 0.90 1.24 -10.69
N ALA A 12 1.01 0.79 -9.44
CA ALA A 12 0.20 1.29 -8.34
C ALA A 12 0.48 2.77 -8.06
N ALA A 13 1.76 3.17 -8.02
CA ALA A 13 2.15 4.56 -7.78
C ALA A 13 1.59 5.48 -8.87
N LEU A 14 1.74 5.10 -10.13
CA LEU A 14 1.22 5.87 -11.26
C LEU A 14 -0.31 5.98 -11.21
N TRP A 15 -0.98 4.89 -10.87
CA TRP A 15 -2.43 4.85 -10.74
C TRP A 15 -2.91 5.82 -9.65
N LEU A 16 -2.23 5.82 -8.49
CA LEU A 16 -2.53 6.74 -7.39
C LEU A 16 -2.32 8.20 -7.79
N GLU A 17 -1.20 8.51 -8.45
CA GLU A 17 -0.91 9.86 -8.92
C GLU A 17 -1.99 10.38 -9.87
N ARG A 18 -2.47 9.54 -10.78
CA ARG A 18 -3.54 9.89 -11.72
C ARG A 18 -4.87 10.15 -11.02
N ARG A 19 -5.03 9.67 -9.79
CA ARG A 19 -6.23 9.88 -8.97
C ARG A 19 -6.06 10.97 -7.92
N GLY A 20 -5.01 11.76 -8.03
CA GLY A 20 -4.81 12.92 -7.17
C GLY A 20 -4.00 12.66 -5.91
N HIS A 21 -3.34 11.51 -5.81
CA HIS A 21 -2.41 11.26 -4.71
C HIS A 21 -1.03 11.82 -5.01
N SER A 22 -0.41 12.39 -3.99
CA SER A 22 1.01 12.73 -4.02
C SER A 22 1.78 11.60 -3.35
N ILE A 23 2.76 11.03 -4.03
CA ILE A 23 3.56 9.95 -3.47
C ILE A 23 4.63 10.56 -2.56
N LEU A 24 4.59 10.20 -1.27
CA LEU A 24 5.53 10.71 -0.26
C LEU A 24 6.72 9.79 -0.07
N SER A 25 6.51 8.48 -0.09
CA SER A 25 7.56 7.48 0.06
C SER A 25 7.24 6.23 -0.73
N ARG A 26 8.29 5.55 -1.19
CA ARG A 26 8.19 4.24 -1.85
C ARG A 26 9.27 3.34 -1.29
N ASN A 27 8.95 2.05 -1.07
CA ASN A 27 9.90 1.06 -0.55
C ASN A 27 10.61 1.55 0.70
N TRP A 28 9.86 2.17 1.59
CA TRP A 28 10.42 2.70 2.82
C TRP A 28 10.70 1.57 3.81
N ARG A 29 11.82 1.64 4.46
CA ARG A 29 12.21 0.68 5.50
C ARG A 29 12.57 1.40 6.79
N GLY A 30 12.05 0.85 7.89
CA GLY A 30 12.41 1.28 9.24
C GLY A 30 12.76 0.05 10.09
N GLY A 31 14.03 -0.33 10.10
CA GLY A 31 14.46 -1.56 10.75
C GLY A 31 13.90 -2.79 10.00
N ARG A 32 13.07 -3.59 10.68
CA ARG A 32 12.48 -4.81 10.11
C ARG A 32 11.12 -4.61 9.47
N VAL A 33 10.57 -3.40 9.55
CA VAL A 33 9.28 -3.08 8.96
C VAL A 33 9.45 -2.28 7.69
N GLU A 34 8.53 -2.45 6.76
CA GLU A 34 8.59 -1.76 5.48
C GLU A 34 7.20 -1.33 5.00
N LEU A 35 7.19 -0.30 4.15
CA LEU A 35 5.99 0.23 3.51
C LEU A 35 6.22 0.30 2.01
N ASP A 36 5.27 -0.21 1.24
CA ASP A 36 5.38 -0.17 -0.22
C ASP A 36 5.21 1.24 -0.76
N ILE A 37 4.11 1.90 -0.38
CA ILE A 37 3.81 3.27 -0.79
C ILE A 37 3.19 4.02 0.38
N VAL A 38 3.62 5.26 0.56
CA VAL A 38 2.94 6.24 1.40
C VAL A 38 2.50 7.39 0.51
N SER A 39 1.22 7.72 0.53
CA SER A 39 0.67 8.76 -0.32
C SER A 39 -0.23 9.72 0.44
N LEU A 40 -0.45 10.89 -0.14
CA LEU A 40 -1.28 11.95 0.42
C LEU A 40 -2.32 12.35 -0.61
N ASP A 41 -3.59 12.43 -0.19
CA ASP A 41 -4.66 13.01 -0.99
C ASP A 41 -5.44 14.01 -0.12
N PRO A 42 -6.50 14.69 -0.63
CA PRO A 42 -7.25 15.64 0.18
C PRO A 42 -7.90 15.06 1.43
N GLU A 43 -8.10 13.76 1.51
CA GLU A 43 -8.73 13.13 2.67
C GLU A 43 -7.75 12.76 3.78
N GLY A 44 -6.48 12.56 3.46
CA GLY A 44 -5.47 12.24 4.45
C GLY A 44 -4.28 11.49 3.92
N ILE A 45 -3.62 10.76 4.81
CA ILE A 45 -2.44 9.98 4.50
C ILE A 45 -2.78 8.49 4.34
N HIS A 46 -2.24 7.89 3.30
CA HIS A 46 -2.51 6.50 2.93
C HIS A 46 -1.24 5.67 3.02
N PHE A 47 -1.32 4.58 3.77
CA PHE A 47 -0.29 3.55 3.80
C PHE A 47 -0.80 2.40 2.93
N VAL A 48 -0.20 2.23 1.76
CA VAL A 48 -0.72 1.36 0.71
C VAL A 48 0.14 0.12 0.57
N GLU A 49 -0.45 -1.04 0.79
CA GLU A 49 0.17 -2.33 0.52
C GLU A 49 -0.12 -2.70 -0.92
N VAL A 50 0.91 -3.04 -1.68
CA VAL A 50 0.78 -3.45 -3.07
C VAL A 50 0.99 -4.95 -3.19
N LYS A 51 0.02 -5.64 -3.78
CA LYS A 51 0.08 -7.06 -4.05
C LYS A 51 0.06 -7.31 -5.55
N SER A 52 1.15 -7.83 -6.08
CA SER A 52 1.32 -8.07 -7.51
C SER A 52 1.29 -9.56 -7.80
N ARG A 53 0.57 -9.94 -8.85
CA ARG A 53 0.47 -11.32 -9.31
C ARG A 53 0.46 -11.35 -10.82
N THR A 54 0.85 -12.50 -11.37
CA THR A 54 0.71 -12.78 -12.80
C THR A 54 -0.49 -13.71 -12.97
N ALA A 55 -1.36 -13.42 -13.93
CA ALA A 55 -2.54 -14.25 -14.20
C ALA A 55 -2.11 -15.65 -14.69
N PRO A 56 -2.90 -16.71 -14.41
CA PRO A 56 -4.21 -16.67 -13.76
C PRO A 56 -4.12 -16.58 -12.24
N VAL A 57 -5.14 -15.97 -11.62
CA VAL A 57 -5.24 -15.80 -10.18
C VAL A 57 -6.51 -16.48 -9.68
N MET A 58 -6.38 -17.36 -8.69
CA MET A 58 -7.51 -18.14 -8.16
C MET A 58 -8.42 -17.32 -7.27
N ALA A 59 -7.87 -16.34 -6.55
CA ALA A 59 -8.61 -15.45 -5.68
C ALA A 59 -7.93 -14.09 -5.65
N ASP A 60 -8.66 -13.03 -5.29
CA ASP A 60 -8.08 -11.70 -5.15
C ASP A 60 -7.02 -11.72 -4.04
N PRO A 61 -5.77 -11.33 -4.33
CA PRO A 61 -4.69 -11.30 -3.34
C PRO A 61 -4.99 -10.47 -2.10
N ALA A 62 -5.90 -9.49 -2.18
CA ALA A 62 -6.26 -8.65 -1.05
C ALA A 62 -6.86 -9.44 0.11
N VAL A 63 -7.52 -10.58 -0.14
CA VAL A 63 -8.13 -11.39 0.92
C VAL A 63 -7.11 -12.10 1.81
N ASN A 64 -5.84 -12.14 1.41
CA ASN A 64 -4.78 -12.83 2.15
C ASN A 64 -4.05 -11.95 3.15
N VAL A 65 -4.57 -10.74 3.45
CA VAL A 65 -3.97 -9.87 4.47
C VAL A 65 -4.40 -10.33 5.85
N ASN A 66 -3.55 -11.11 6.51
CA ASN A 66 -3.83 -11.67 7.82
C ASN A 66 -3.48 -10.69 8.95
N SER A 67 -3.80 -11.08 10.18
CA SER A 67 -3.60 -10.27 11.38
C SER A 67 -2.13 -9.87 11.60
N ALA A 68 -1.19 -10.79 11.38
CA ALA A 68 0.24 -10.49 11.54
C ALA A 68 0.71 -9.43 10.54
N LYS A 69 0.27 -9.53 9.28
CA LYS A 69 0.59 -8.55 8.24
C LYS A 69 0.02 -7.18 8.57
N ARG A 70 -1.22 -7.13 9.07
CA ARG A 70 -1.86 -5.87 9.49
C ARG A 70 -1.08 -5.21 10.63
N GLN A 71 -0.65 -5.99 11.62
CA GLN A 71 0.16 -5.48 12.73
C GLN A 71 1.50 -4.91 12.25
N HIS A 72 2.14 -5.58 11.30
CA HIS A 72 3.39 -5.09 10.71
C HIS A 72 3.19 -3.77 9.97
N LEU A 73 2.09 -3.64 9.22
CA LEU A 73 1.76 -2.40 8.52
C LEU A 73 1.49 -1.25 9.48
N VAL A 74 0.75 -1.51 10.56
CA VAL A 74 0.48 -0.50 11.58
C VAL A 74 1.77 -0.06 12.27
N ALA A 75 2.65 -1.00 12.61
CA ALA A 75 3.94 -0.69 13.24
C ALA A 75 4.83 0.14 12.29
N ALA A 76 4.85 -0.21 11.00
CA ALA A 76 5.59 0.53 9.99
C ALA A 76 5.06 1.95 9.83
N ALA A 77 3.73 2.10 9.79
CA ALA A 77 3.08 3.40 9.67
C ALA A 77 3.40 4.31 10.86
N ARG A 78 3.35 3.77 12.07
CA ARG A 78 3.73 4.53 13.28
C ARG A 78 5.15 5.03 13.21
N LYS A 79 6.06 4.17 12.77
CA LYS A 79 7.48 4.50 12.66
C LYS A 79 7.71 5.58 11.59
N TRP A 80 7.02 5.47 10.47
CA TRP A 80 7.08 6.46 9.41
C TRP A 80 6.56 7.82 9.89
N LEU A 81 5.41 7.84 10.57
CA LEU A 81 4.81 9.06 11.10
C LEU A 81 5.69 9.72 12.16
N LYS A 82 6.37 8.94 12.99
CA LYS A 82 7.30 9.44 13.99
C LYS A 82 8.46 10.19 13.34
N GLY A 83 8.92 9.72 12.18
CA GLY A 83 9.96 10.36 11.39
C GLY A 83 9.47 11.52 10.53
N ASN A 84 8.14 11.68 10.40
CA ASN A 84 7.50 12.69 9.55
C ASN A 84 6.36 13.38 10.31
N PRO A 85 6.67 14.11 11.39
CA PRO A 85 5.64 14.61 12.32
C PRO A 85 4.67 15.62 11.70
N ALA A 86 5.02 16.24 10.58
CA ALA A 86 4.13 17.16 9.88
C ALA A 86 2.82 16.51 9.42
N PHE A 87 2.82 15.18 9.28
CA PHE A 87 1.66 14.42 8.81
C PHE A 87 0.88 13.74 9.95
N GLY A 88 1.31 13.93 11.20
CA GLY A 88 0.77 13.16 12.34
C GLY A 88 -0.67 13.46 12.72
N ASP A 89 -1.20 14.63 12.33
CA ASP A 89 -2.56 15.05 12.66
C ASP A 89 -3.57 14.74 11.56
N LEU A 90 -3.14 14.12 10.48
CA LEU A 90 -4.02 13.80 9.37
C LEU A 90 -4.79 12.51 9.62
N GLU A 91 -5.92 12.39 8.93
CA GLU A 91 -6.65 11.12 8.85
C GLU A 91 -5.72 10.06 8.23
N ILE A 92 -5.75 8.85 8.78
CA ILE A 92 -4.87 7.75 8.35
C ILE A 92 -5.69 6.65 7.72
N PHE A 93 -5.26 6.19 6.54
CA PHE A 93 -5.90 5.11 5.81
C PHE A 93 -4.91 3.98 5.56
N PHE A 94 -5.37 2.75 5.75
CA PHE A 94 -4.61 1.54 5.39
C PHE A 94 -5.28 0.91 4.19
N ASP A 95 -4.64 1.04 3.03
CA ASP A 95 -5.20 0.64 1.75
C ASP A 95 -4.45 -0.54 1.16
N ILE A 96 -5.12 -1.27 0.28
CA ILE A 96 -4.49 -2.33 -0.51
C ILE A 96 -4.74 -2.03 -1.98
N ILE A 97 -3.69 -2.18 -2.79
CA ILE A 97 -3.81 -2.21 -4.24
C ILE A 97 -3.34 -3.58 -4.72
N THR A 98 -4.16 -4.23 -5.51
CA THR A 98 -3.76 -5.44 -6.21
C THR A 98 -3.48 -5.10 -7.66
N VAL A 99 -2.36 -5.62 -8.17
CA VAL A 99 -1.95 -5.43 -9.57
C VAL A 99 -1.80 -6.81 -10.18
N ILE A 100 -2.64 -7.11 -11.16
CA ILE A 100 -2.62 -8.41 -11.83
C ILE A 100 -2.21 -8.21 -13.28
N PHE A 101 -1.08 -8.80 -13.65
CA PHE A 101 -0.55 -8.74 -15.01
C PHE A 101 -1.08 -9.92 -15.81
N ASP A 102 -1.77 -9.61 -16.88
CA ASP A 102 -2.21 -10.55 -17.89
C ASP A 102 -1.34 -10.35 -19.15
N HIS A 103 -1.49 -11.19 -20.17
CA HIS A 103 -0.64 -11.16 -21.39
C HIS A 103 -0.55 -9.78 -22.03
N THR A 104 -1.65 -9.04 -22.05
CA THR A 104 -1.74 -7.75 -22.70
C THR A 104 -2.21 -6.63 -21.79
N ASP A 105 -2.77 -6.98 -20.62
CA ASP A 105 -3.43 -6.02 -19.75
C ASP A 105 -2.89 -6.04 -18.34
N THR A 106 -3.07 -4.90 -17.67
CA THR A 106 -2.80 -4.77 -16.24
C THR A 106 -4.11 -4.42 -15.55
N HIS A 107 -4.51 -5.24 -14.59
CA HIS A 107 -5.74 -5.05 -13.84
C HIS A 107 -5.41 -4.54 -12.44
N ILE A 108 -5.94 -3.36 -12.10
CA ILE A 108 -5.70 -2.74 -10.79
C ILE A 108 -7.02 -2.67 -10.03
N ASN A 109 -7.00 -3.20 -8.80
CA ASN A 109 -8.11 -3.06 -7.85
C ASN A 109 -7.61 -2.29 -6.63
N TYR A 110 -8.34 -1.26 -6.24
CA TYR A 110 -8.01 -0.44 -5.09
C TYR A 110 -9.03 -0.68 -3.98
N TYR A 111 -8.53 -1.04 -2.80
CA TYR A 111 -9.33 -1.27 -1.60
C TYR A 111 -8.95 -0.20 -0.58
N ARG A 112 -9.66 0.92 -0.65
CA ARG A 112 -9.46 2.01 0.29
C ARG A 112 -9.96 1.59 1.67
N GLN A 113 -9.18 1.92 2.72
CA GLN A 113 -9.49 1.53 4.09
C GLN A 113 -9.78 0.04 4.19
N ALA A 114 -8.86 -0.76 3.66
CA ALA A 114 -8.99 -2.21 3.58
C ALA A 114 -9.09 -2.87 4.95
N PHE A 115 -8.57 -2.22 5.98
CA PHE A 115 -8.76 -2.61 7.36
C PHE A 115 -8.63 -1.41 8.29
N ILE A 116 -9.23 -1.52 9.48
CA ILE A 116 -9.11 -0.53 10.54
C ILE A 116 -8.22 -1.14 11.61
N PRO A 117 -7.11 -0.47 12.00
CA PRO A 117 -6.22 -1.03 13.02
C PRO A 117 -6.95 -1.13 14.36
N THR A 118 -6.76 -2.26 15.04
CA THR A 118 -7.24 -2.45 16.39
C THR A 118 -6.05 -2.36 17.34
N TYR A 119 -6.18 -1.55 18.37
CA TYR A 119 -5.16 -1.34 19.39
C TYR A 119 -5.57 -2.09 20.65
N ALA A 120 -5.57 -3.40 20.56
CA ALA A 120 -5.87 -4.23 21.73
C ALA A 120 -4.59 -4.68 22.39
#